data_e3546e1742459643514255b951fdecce
#
_entry.id   e3546e1742459643514255b951fdecce
#
_cell.length_a   1.000
_cell.length_b   1.000
_cell.length_c   1.000
_cell.angle_alpha   90.00
_cell.angle_beta   90.00
_cell.angle_gamma   90.00
#
_symmetry.space_group_name_H-M   'P 1'
#
loop_
_entity.id
_entity.type
_entity.pdbx_description
1 polymer ?
#
loop_
_entity_poly.entity_id
_entity_poly.type
_entity_poly.pdbx_seq_one_letter_code
_entity_poly.pdbx_strand_id
1 'polypeptide(L)'
;MTSANRLCLLLLLAPCLSVAQDLKEFEKRVTEFTLANGMHFIVLERHQAPVVSFHSYINAGAVDDPEGKTGLAHMFEHMAFKGTDTIGSKNWPEEKKAMAAIEEVYDRLEQERRKGPHADPEKIKALEAEVKEAIEKADSYVVPNLYPTIIEENGGVGLNAFTALDSTQYFYNLPANRIELWFLLESQRFLRPVFREFYKERDVVAEERRMRVESSPQGKLLEELNAAAFAAHPYRRPGAGWASDIQSLRVVDAEQFYKTYYVPGNIAIAIVGDVDPKQARALAEKYFGRLATGPLPPLVHTTEPQQDGPRQVQVESPAQPFEVIAYKRPDQYDKDDPVFDVVSSVLAGGRTGIIYKEMVRDKQIALAAGAEADLPGSKYPNLFVFYAFPTLGHTVAENEKLLDEIIARFKKQKVDADALARVKTKTRAALIRRLDSNSDLAQSLTEYYVAYGDWRKLFTSLDDIDKVTADDVQRVARKYFVNNSRTVAFDFQPPAGESAQSGDSR
;
A
#
# COMPACT_ATOMS: atom_id res chain seq x y z
N MET A 1 -29.87 -16.50 56.91
CA MET A 1 -28.48 -16.56 56.38
C MET A 1 -28.40 -17.74 55.40
N THR A 2 -28.55 -17.48 54.14
CA THR A 2 -28.21 -18.41 53.06
C THR A 2 -28.68 -17.81 51.75
N SER A 3 -27.88 -17.86 50.72
CA SER A 3 -28.21 -17.61 49.30
C SER A 3 -27.81 -16.24 48.73
N ALA A 4 -26.52 -15.88 48.81
CA ALA A 4 -25.95 -14.74 48.09
C ALA A 4 -24.63 -15.05 47.32
N ASN A 5 -24.18 -16.32 47.21
CA ASN A 5 -22.84 -16.64 46.71
C ASN A 5 -22.81 -17.56 45.46
N ARG A 6 -23.87 -17.58 44.62
CA ARG A 6 -23.87 -18.41 43.38
C ARG A 6 -24.09 -17.64 42.08
N LEU A 7 -24.06 -16.30 42.09
CA LEU A 7 -24.33 -15.50 40.87
C LEU A 7 -23.10 -14.85 40.23
N CYS A 8 -21.89 -15.02 40.77
CA CYS A 8 -20.67 -14.37 40.23
C CYS A 8 -19.82 -15.22 39.28
N LEU A 9 -20.19 -16.49 38.95
CA LEU A 9 -19.35 -17.35 38.14
C LEU A 9 -19.83 -17.53 36.68
N LEU A 10 -20.93 -16.86 36.28
CA LEU A 10 -21.50 -16.97 34.93
C LEU A 10 -21.25 -15.77 34.02
N LEU A 11 -20.58 -14.72 34.50
CA LEU A 11 -20.34 -13.48 33.76
C LEU A 11 -18.97 -13.40 33.06
N LEU A 12 -18.10 -14.39 33.21
CA LEU A 12 -16.76 -14.40 32.61
C LEU A 12 -16.65 -15.21 31.32
N LEU A 13 -17.72 -15.90 30.88
CA LEU A 13 -17.78 -16.66 29.62
C LEU A 13 -18.53 -15.95 28.49
N ALA A 14 -19.12 -14.80 28.75
CA ALA A 14 -19.95 -14.07 27.78
C ALA A 14 -19.21 -13.44 26.56
N PRO A 15 -17.97 -12.93 26.66
CA PRO A 15 -17.36 -12.26 25.53
C PRO A 15 -16.88 -13.17 24.40
N CYS A 16 -16.49 -14.43 24.68
CA CYS A 16 -16.05 -15.34 23.62
C CYS A 16 -17.21 -15.92 22.80
N LEU A 17 -18.40 -16.04 23.40
CA LEU A 17 -19.60 -16.53 22.69
C LEU A 17 -20.15 -15.48 21.71
N SER A 18 -20.02 -14.19 22.01
CA SER A 18 -20.54 -13.13 21.13
C SER A 18 -19.78 -13.03 19.81
N VAL A 19 -18.45 -13.09 19.81
CA VAL A 19 -17.63 -12.96 18.58
C VAL A 19 -17.82 -14.18 17.66
N ALA A 20 -17.86 -15.39 18.22
CA ALA A 20 -18.12 -16.60 17.43
C ALA A 20 -19.55 -16.65 16.85
N GLN A 21 -20.50 -16.04 17.56
CA GLN A 21 -21.88 -15.91 17.09
C GLN A 21 -21.97 -14.83 15.99
N ASP A 22 -21.26 -13.71 16.16
CA ASP A 22 -21.21 -12.63 15.19
C ASP A 22 -20.54 -13.08 13.88
N LEU A 23 -19.45 -13.85 13.93
CA LEU A 23 -18.80 -14.42 12.75
C LEU A 23 -19.74 -15.38 12.01
N LYS A 24 -20.42 -16.30 12.71
CA LYS A 24 -21.35 -17.24 12.08
C LYS A 24 -22.54 -16.56 11.40
N GLU A 25 -23.06 -15.49 11.97
CA GLU A 25 -24.12 -14.69 11.34
C GLU A 25 -23.57 -13.88 10.16
N PHE A 26 -22.34 -13.42 10.24
CA PHE A 26 -21.66 -12.75 9.14
C PHE A 26 -21.42 -13.73 7.96
N GLU A 27 -20.91 -14.93 8.23
CA GLU A 27 -20.66 -15.97 7.23
C GLU A 27 -21.90 -16.34 6.41
N LYS A 28 -23.09 -16.34 7.03
CA LYS A 28 -24.35 -16.65 6.31
C LYS A 28 -24.67 -15.66 5.19
N ARG A 29 -24.14 -14.44 5.26
CA ARG A 29 -24.37 -13.37 4.29
C ARG A 29 -23.24 -13.27 3.26
N VAL A 30 -22.15 -14.02 3.44
CA VAL A 30 -21.04 -14.03 2.50
C VAL A 30 -21.19 -15.19 1.54
N THR A 31 -21.15 -14.89 0.26
CA THR A 31 -21.04 -15.88 -0.82
C THR A 31 -19.69 -15.69 -1.49
N GLU A 32 -18.88 -16.74 -1.50
CA GLU A 32 -17.59 -16.73 -2.22
C GLU A 32 -17.60 -17.73 -3.36
N PHE A 33 -16.92 -17.39 -4.45
CA PHE A 33 -16.75 -18.28 -5.59
C PHE A 33 -15.52 -17.90 -6.41
N THR A 34 -14.96 -18.90 -7.08
CA THR A 34 -13.85 -18.72 -8.02
C THR A 34 -14.34 -19.06 -9.42
N LEU A 35 -14.05 -18.18 -10.39
CA LEU A 35 -14.34 -18.44 -11.81
C LEU A 35 -13.37 -19.49 -12.37
N ALA A 36 -13.73 -20.10 -13.50
CA ALA A 36 -12.91 -21.12 -14.16
C ALA A 36 -11.50 -20.60 -14.54
N ASN A 37 -11.34 -19.29 -14.73
CA ASN A 37 -10.04 -18.66 -15.02
C ASN A 37 -9.21 -18.34 -13.78
N GLY A 38 -9.71 -18.62 -12.57
CA GLY A 38 -9.01 -18.43 -11.31
C GLY A 38 -9.34 -17.14 -10.56
N MET A 39 -10.11 -16.20 -11.13
CA MET A 39 -10.49 -14.97 -10.43
C MET A 39 -11.44 -15.26 -9.28
N HIS A 40 -11.13 -14.72 -8.10
CA HIS A 40 -11.90 -14.95 -6.88
C HIS A 40 -12.81 -13.78 -6.53
N PHE A 41 -14.05 -14.13 -6.13
CA PHE A 41 -15.07 -13.16 -5.74
C PHE A 41 -15.59 -13.44 -4.33
N ILE A 42 -15.76 -12.36 -3.54
CA ILE A 42 -16.38 -12.38 -2.21
C ILE A 42 -17.55 -11.40 -2.26
N VAL A 43 -18.77 -11.90 -2.10
CA VAL A 43 -20.00 -11.11 -2.14
C VAL A 43 -20.63 -11.08 -0.77
N LEU A 44 -20.83 -9.91 -0.21
CA LEU A 44 -21.48 -9.71 1.09
C LEU A 44 -22.78 -8.93 0.93
N GLU A 45 -23.90 -9.57 1.24
CA GLU A 45 -25.24 -8.95 1.18
C GLU A 45 -25.48 -7.99 2.36
N ARG A 46 -25.83 -6.74 2.04
CA ARG A 46 -26.22 -5.72 3.02
C ARG A 46 -27.28 -4.79 2.40
N HIS A 47 -28.55 -4.95 2.82
CA HIS A 47 -29.70 -4.24 2.23
C HIS A 47 -30.14 -3.00 3.02
N GLN A 48 -29.27 -2.40 3.85
CA GLN A 48 -29.59 -1.20 4.64
C GLN A 48 -29.69 0.07 3.78
N ALA A 49 -28.97 0.12 2.66
CA ALA A 49 -28.99 1.22 1.72
C ALA A 49 -28.81 0.69 0.28
N PRO A 50 -29.43 1.32 -0.74
CA PRO A 50 -29.38 0.85 -2.12
C PRO A 50 -28.05 1.20 -2.81
N VAL A 51 -26.93 0.86 -2.18
CA VAL A 51 -25.57 1.11 -2.67
C VAL A 51 -24.72 -0.13 -2.57
N VAL A 52 -23.76 -0.27 -3.49
CA VAL A 52 -22.79 -1.35 -3.53
C VAL A 52 -21.39 -0.78 -3.60
N SER A 53 -20.51 -1.26 -2.75
CA SER A 53 -19.08 -0.98 -2.76
C SER A 53 -18.33 -2.10 -3.47
N PHE A 54 -17.42 -1.74 -4.34
CA PHE A 54 -16.60 -2.67 -5.12
C PHE A 54 -15.14 -2.43 -4.82
N HIS A 55 -14.40 -3.52 -4.66
CA HIS A 55 -12.98 -3.48 -4.39
C HIS A 55 -12.27 -4.58 -5.20
N SER A 56 -11.34 -4.18 -6.06
CA SER A 56 -10.49 -5.06 -6.85
C SER A 56 -9.08 -5.01 -6.30
N TYR A 57 -8.57 -6.11 -5.80
CA TYR A 57 -7.24 -6.26 -5.24
C TYR A 57 -6.36 -7.07 -6.19
N ILE A 58 -5.30 -6.48 -6.65
CA ILE A 58 -4.25 -7.11 -7.45
C ILE A 58 -3.07 -7.39 -6.53
N ASN A 59 -2.66 -8.67 -6.41
CA ASN A 59 -1.53 -9.09 -5.59
C ASN A 59 -0.20 -8.80 -6.29
N ALA A 60 0.00 -7.53 -6.65
CA ALA A 60 1.21 -7.00 -7.24
C ALA A 60 1.33 -5.52 -6.90
N GLY A 61 2.52 -5.10 -6.50
CA GLY A 61 2.84 -3.73 -6.13
C GLY A 61 4.25 -3.36 -6.50
N ALA A 62 4.79 -2.29 -5.91
CA ALA A 62 6.11 -1.79 -6.27
C ALA A 62 7.26 -2.78 -5.95
N VAL A 63 7.04 -3.75 -5.06
CA VAL A 63 8.00 -4.83 -4.78
C VAL A 63 8.24 -5.71 -6.01
N ASP A 64 7.27 -5.80 -6.89
CA ASP A 64 7.26 -6.61 -8.10
C ASP A 64 7.82 -5.89 -9.33
N ASP A 65 8.17 -4.60 -9.21
CA ASP A 65 8.78 -3.84 -10.30
C ASP A 65 10.11 -4.49 -10.73
N PRO A 66 10.37 -4.65 -12.03
CA PRO A 66 11.68 -5.12 -12.49
C PRO A 66 12.79 -4.13 -12.14
N GLU A 67 14.03 -4.63 -11.98
CA GLU A 67 15.21 -3.78 -11.78
C GLU A 67 15.39 -2.81 -12.97
N GLY A 68 15.64 -1.53 -12.70
CA GLY A 68 15.73 -0.47 -13.71
C GLY A 68 14.38 0.00 -14.28
N LYS A 69 13.26 -0.49 -13.71
CA LYS A 69 11.89 -0.15 -14.12
C LYS A 69 11.00 0.12 -12.90
N THR A 70 11.58 0.65 -11.83
CA THR A 70 10.83 0.98 -10.62
C THR A 70 9.81 2.09 -10.88
N GLY A 71 8.67 2.03 -10.20
CA GLY A 71 7.51 2.90 -10.43
C GLY A 71 6.54 2.37 -11.49
N LEU A 72 6.79 1.17 -12.05
CA LEU A 72 5.96 0.59 -13.09
C LEU A 72 4.58 0.17 -12.57
N ALA A 73 4.50 -0.41 -11.38
CA ALA A 73 3.23 -0.74 -10.73
C ALA A 73 2.36 0.52 -10.52
N HIS A 74 2.97 1.60 -10.04
CA HIS A 74 2.30 2.88 -9.84
C HIS A 74 1.89 3.52 -11.18
N MET A 75 2.77 3.46 -12.18
CA MET A 75 2.43 3.91 -13.54
C MET A 75 1.24 3.15 -14.09
N PHE A 76 1.16 1.83 -13.87
CA PHE A 76 0.02 1.04 -14.33
C PHE A 76 -1.28 1.41 -13.60
N GLU A 77 -1.23 1.78 -12.33
CA GLU A 77 -2.39 2.32 -11.60
C GLU A 77 -3.01 3.51 -12.36
N HIS A 78 -2.19 4.50 -12.77
CA HIS A 78 -2.63 5.66 -13.56
C HIS A 78 -3.22 5.24 -14.91
N MET A 79 -2.58 4.29 -15.58
CA MET A 79 -3.06 3.81 -16.88
C MET A 79 -4.42 3.10 -16.80
N ALA A 80 -4.76 2.52 -15.67
CA ALA A 80 -6.01 1.81 -15.46
C ALA A 80 -7.28 2.70 -15.57
N PHE A 81 -7.14 4.03 -15.53
CA PHE A 81 -8.23 5.00 -15.70
C PHE A 81 -8.32 5.59 -17.11
N LYS A 82 -7.42 5.22 -18.02
CA LYS A 82 -7.35 5.76 -19.37
C LYS A 82 -8.37 5.15 -20.34
N GLY A 83 -9.20 4.22 -19.87
CA GLY A 83 -10.23 3.57 -20.66
C GLY A 83 -9.72 2.38 -21.48
N THR A 84 -10.38 2.10 -22.59
CA THR A 84 -10.19 0.89 -23.39
C THR A 84 -10.21 1.21 -24.90
N ASP A 85 -10.19 0.19 -25.73
CA ASP A 85 -10.36 0.34 -27.19
C ASP A 85 -11.76 0.88 -27.60
N THR A 86 -12.73 0.87 -26.66
CA THR A 86 -14.11 1.34 -26.88
C THR A 86 -14.49 2.54 -26.01
N ILE A 87 -13.73 2.82 -24.97
CA ILE A 87 -13.96 3.91 -24.02
C ILE A 87 -12.75 4.83 -24.03
N GLY A 88 -12.94 6.12 -24.31
CA GLY A 88 -11.88 7.14 -24.30
C GLY A 88 -11.26 7.42 -25.65
N SER A 89 -11.76 6.86 -26.75
CA SER A 89 -11.29 7.13 -28.12
C SER A 89 -12.39 7.73 -29.00
N LYS A 90 -12.07 8.71 -29.80
CA LYS A 90 -12.92 9.24 -30.91
C LYS A 90 -12.87 8.33 -32.12
N ASN A 91 -11.73 7.67 -32.35
CA ASN A 91 -11.49 6.79 -33.50
C ASN A 91 -10.35 5.83 -33.16
N TRP A 92 -10.68 4.71 -32.56
CA TRP A 92 -9.69 3.73 -32.07
C TRP A 92 -8.73 3.20 -33.14
N PRO A 93 -9.16 2.84 -34.39
CA PRO A 93 -8.23 2.41 -35.41
C PRO A 93 -7.14 3.44 -35.76
N GLU A 94 -7.45 4.73 -35.78
CA GLU A 94 -6.49 5.79 -36.07
C GLU A 94 -5.64 6.14 -34.84
N GLU A 95 -6.24 6.15 -33.63
CA GLU A 95 -5.50 6.30 -32.38
C GLU A 95 -4.45 5.20 -32.22
N LYS A 96 -4.81 3.95 -32.44
CA LYS A 96 -3.89 2.81 -32.36
C LYS A 96 -2.69 2.96 -33.31
N LYS A 97 -2.90 3.44 -34.53
CA LYS A 97 -1.81 3.72 -35.48
C LYS A 97 -0.92 4.86 -34.99
N ALA A 98 -1.52 5.91 -34.44
CA ALA A 98 -0.77 7.05 -33.92
C ALA A 98 0.06 6.65 -32.68
N MET A 99 -0.50 5.83 -31.78
CA MET A 99 0.24 5.26 -30.66
C MET A 99 1.42 4.39 -31.10
N ALA A 100 1.23 3.54 -32.12
CA ALA A 100 2.33 2.75 -32.67
C ALA A 100 3.45 3.62 -33.27
N ALA A 101 3.08 4.73 -33.93
CA ALA A 101 4.06 5.67 -34.46
C ALA A 101 4.91 6.34 -33.37
N ILE A 102 4.34 6.59 -32.17
CA ILE A 102 5.11 7.09 -31.03
C ILE A 102 6.23 6.11 -30.68
N GLU A 103 5.91 4.81 -30.58
CA GLU A 103 6.89 3.77 -30.22
C GLU A 103 8.01 3.65 -31.28
N GLU A 104 7.69 3.77 -32.56
CA GLU A 104 8.69 3.77 -33.63
C GLU A 104 9.69 4.93 -33.52
N VAL A 105 9.21 6.12 -33.15
CA VAL A 105 10.08 7.28 -32.92
C VAL A 105 10.92 7.09 -31.66
N TYR A 106 10.32 6.61 -30.59
CA TYR A 106 11.05 6.28 -29.37
C TYR A 106 12.16 5.25 -29.58
N ASP A 107 11.91 4.22 -30.39
CA ASP A 107 12.95 3.24 -30.72
C ASP A 107 14.15 3.88 -31.39
N ARG A 108 13.93 4.82 -32.32
CA ARG A 108 15.00 5.56 -32.99
C ARG A 108 15.75 6.48 -32.01
N LEU A 109 15.02 7.14 -31.11
CA LEU A 109 15.60 7.99 -30.07
C LEU A 109 16.48 7.18 -29.12
N GLU A 110 16.00 6.05 -28.63
CA GLU A 110 16.76 5.18 -27.75
C GLU A 110 18.00 4.56 -28.45
N GLN A 111 17.88 4.18 -29.73
CA GLN A 111 19.03 3.75 -30.49
C GLN A 111 20.11 4.84 -30.61
N GLU A 112 19.70 6.10 -30.75
CA GLU A 112 20.66 7.20 -30.80
C GLU A 112 21.30 7.43 -29.42
N ARG A 113 20.49 7.49 -28.35
CA ARG A 113 20.97 7.64 -26.97
C ARG A 113 21.93 6.54 -26.53
N ARG A 114 21.69 5.30 -26.96
CA ARG A 114 22.58 4.14 -26.66
C ARG A 114 23.99 4.27 -27.23
N LYS A 115 24.25 5.18 -28.14
CA LYS A 115 25.59 5.48 -28.62
C LYS A 115 26.44 6.19 -27.56
N GLY A 116 25.83 6.64 -26.45
CA GLY A 116 26.51 7.30 -25.35
C GLY A 116 27.30 8.54 -25.80
N PRO A 117 28.61 8.61 -25.55
CA PRO A 117 29.43 9.78 -25.97
C PRO A 117 29.50 10.00 -27.48
N HIS A 118 29.07 9.03 -28.28
CA HIS A 118 29.03 9.10 -29.74
C HIS A 118 27.64 9.43 -30.31
N ALA A 119 26.66 9.71 -29.45
CA ALA A 119 25.34 10.12 -29.87
C ALA A 119 25.40 11.55 -30.47
N ASP A 120 24.59 11.74 -31.50
CA ASP A 120 24.46 13.03 -32.15
C ASP A 120 23.42 13.89 -31.41
N PRO A 121 23.79 14.99 -30.71
CA PRO A 121 22.86 15.82 -29.96
C PRO A 121 21.78 16.48 -30.83
N GLU A 122 22.11 16.89 -32.04
CA GLU A 122 21.12 17.51 -32.93
C GLU A 122 20.09 16.47 -33.41
N LYS A 123 20.52 15.25 -33.65
CA LYS A 123 19.63 14.14 -33.99
C LYS A 123 18.73 13.73 -32.80
N ILE A 124 19.26 13.71 -31.58
CA ILE A 124 18.46 13.48 -30.36
C ILE A 124 17.36 14.55 -30.26
N LYS A 125 17.74 15.82 -30.37
CA LYS A 125 16.80 16.94 -30.31
C LYS A 125 15.72 16.88 -31.40
N ALA A 126 16.09 16.49 -32.60
CA ALA A 126 15.14 16.32 -33.72
C ALA A 126 14.16 15.16 -33.42
N LEU A 127 14.66 14.03 -32.90
CA LEU A 127 13.83 12.88 -32.53
C LEU A 127 12.91 13.19 -31.33
N GLU A 128 13.36 13.97 -30.35
CA GLU A 128 12.51 14.44 -29.25
C GLU A 128 11.37 15.34 -29.74
N ALA A 129 11.62 16.19 -30.71
CA ALA A 129 10.58 17.00 -31.37
C ALA A 129 9.58 16.12 -32.13
N GLU A 130 10.07 15.10 -32.86
CA GLU A 130 9.24 14.14 -33.58
C GLU A 130 8.36 13.30 -32.60
N VAL A 131 8.90 12.89 -31.46
CA VAL A 131 8.14 12.22 -30.39
C VAL A 131 6.99 13.12 -29.92
N LYS A 132 7.26 14.39 -29.65
CA LYS A 132 6.24 15.33 -29.21
C LYS A 132 5.12 15.48 -30.23
N GLU A 133 5.45 15.62 -31.50
CA GLU A 133 4.47 15.71 -32.59
C GLU A 133 3.63 14.43 -32.70
N ALA A 134 4.26 13.25 -32.57
CA ALA A 134 3.57 11.98 -32.60
C ALA A 134 2.59 11.82 -31.41
N ILE A 135 2.97 12.28 -30.21
CA ILE A 135 2.10 12.31 -29.02
C ILE A 135 0.92 13.23 -29.26
N GLU A 136 1.14 14.47 -29.72
CA GLU A 136 0.06 15.43 -30.01
C GLU A 136 -0.93 14.85 -31.05
N LYS A 137 -0.43 14.12 -32.04
CA LYS A 137 -1.26 13.42 -32.99
C LYS A 137 -2.13 12.33 -32.35
N ALA A 138 -1.56 11.49 -31.49
CA ALA A 138 -2.31 10.44 -30.80
C ALA A 138 -3.36 11.06 -29.86
N ASP A 139 -3.01 12.07 -29.09
CA ASP A 139 -3.89 12.78 -28.15
C ASP A 139 -5.09 13.43 -28.86
N SER A 140 -4.97 13.80 -30.14
CA SER A 140 -6.09 14.35 -30.93
C SER A 140 -7.30 13.41 -31.03
N TYR A 141 -7.07 12.11 -30.87
CA TYR A 141 -8.12 11.08 -30.88
C TYR A 141 -8.67 10.76 -29.49
N VAL A 142 -8.06 11.25 -28.42
CA VAL A 142 -8.49 10.96 -27.04
C VAL A 142 -9.73 11.74 -26.65
N VAL A 143 -10.64 11.08 -25.93
CA VAL A 143 -11.71 11.70 -25.13
C VAL A 143 -11.24 11.64 -23.69
N PRO A 144 -10.71 12.74 -23.15
CA PRO A 144 -10.07 12.73 -21.84
C PRO A 144 -11.08 12.40 -20.72
N ASN A 145 -10.65 11.66 -19.72
CA ASN A 145 -11.40 11.35 -18.50
C ASN A 145 -12.77 10.66 -18.74
N LEU A 146 -13.02 10.07 -19.91
CA LEU A 146 -14.32 9.46 -20.20
C LEU A 146 -14.65 8.31 -19.23
N TYR A 147 -13.66 7.50 -18.84
CA TYR A 147 -13.88 6.37 -17.92
C TYR A 147 -14.39 6.82 -16.53
N PRO A 148 -13.72 7.73 -15.80
CA PRO A 148 -14.25 8.26 -14.55
C PRO A 148 -15.57 9.04 -14.75
N THR A 149 -15.73 9.79 -15.82
CA THR A 149 -16.98 10.53 -16.12
C THR A 149 -18.19 9.60 -16.23
N ILE A 150 -18.05 8.45 -16.91
CA ILE A 150 -19.14 7.45 -17.00
C ILE A 150 -19.54 6.98 -15.59
N ILE A 151 -18.60 6.75 -14.69
CA ILE A 151 -18.86 6.31 -13.31
C ILE A 151 -19.62 7.40 -12.55
N GLU A 152 -19.14 8.63 -12.58
CA GLU A 152 -19.72 9.79 -11.88
C GLU A 152 -21.15 10.12 -12.38
N GLU A 153 -21.37 10.14 -13.69
CA GLU A 153 -22.68 10.39 -14.31
C GLU A 153 -23.72 9.30 -13.96
N ASN A 154 -23.26 8.10 -13.60
CA ASN A 154 -24.12 7.02 -13.14
C ASN A 154 -24.24 6.93 -11.60
N GLY A 155 -23.87 7.99 -10.88
CA GLY A 155 -23.99 8.10 -9.43
C GLY A 155 -22.86 7.41 -8.67
N GLY A 156 -21.73 7.13 -9.33
CA GLY A 156 -20.54 6.58 -8.69
C GLY A 156 -19.87 7.60 -7.79
N VAL A 157 -19.41 7.16 -6.63
CA VAL A 157 -18.69 7.99 -5.66
C VAL A 157 -17.50 7.23 -5.09
N GLY A 158 -16.48 8.01 -4.66
CA GLY A 158 -15.28 7.44 -4.03
C GLY A 158 -14.42 6.64 -5.00
N LEU A 159 -14.46 6.94 -6.30
CA LEU A 159 -13.55 6.35 -7.28
C LEU A 159 -12.13 6.74 -6.93
N ASN A 160 -11.32 5.73 -6.65
CA ASN A 160 -9.92 5.90 -6.33
C ASN A 160 -9.14 4.59 -6.56
N ALA A 161 -7.82 4.69 -6.48
CA ALA A 161 -6.89 3.57 -6.45
C ALA A 161 -5.67 3.93 -5.60
N PHE A 162 -4.90 2.94 -5.24
CA PHE A 162 -3.56 3.14 -4.69
C PHE A 162 -2.66 1.95 -5.01
N THR A 163 -1.38 2.25 -5.14
CA THR A 163 -0.31 1.26 -5.24
C THR A 163 0.55 1.33 -3.98
N ALA A 164 0.57 0.20 -3.26
CA ALA A 164 1.48 -0.03 -2.15
C ALA A 164 2.69 -0.86 -2.61
N LEU A 165 3.59 -1.21 -1.67
CA LEU A 165 4.71 -2.11 -2.00
C LEU A 165 4.21 -3.48 -2.44
N ASP A 166 3.15 -4.01 -1.82
CA ASP A 166 2.71 -5.39 -1.95
C ASP A 166 1.45 -5.56 -2.82
N SER A 167 0.76 -4.47 -3.19
CA SER A 167 -0.52 -4.54 -3.92
C SER A 167 -0.84 -3.28 -4.71
N THR A 168 -1.72 -3.45 -5.70
CA THR A 168 -2.43 -2.36 -6.37
C THR A 168 -3.94 -2.60 -6.21
N GLN A 169 -4.68 -1.57 -5.81
CA GLN A 169 -6.08 -1.71 -5.44
C GLN A 169 -6.93 -0.63 -6.11
N TYR A 170 -8.13 -1.02 -6.61
CA TYR A 170 -9.09 -0.13 -7.27
C TYR A 170 -10.43 -0.25 -6.58
N PHE A 171 -11.10 0.85 -6.31
CA PHE A 171 -12.37 0.83 -5.60
C PHE A 171 -13.26 2.03 -5.91
N TYR A 172 -14.55 1.81 -5.86
CA TYR A 172 -15.60 2.84 -5.90
C TYR A 172 -16.96 2.26 -5.52
N ASN A 173 -17.93 3.13 -5.35
CA ASN A 173 -19.29 2.75 -4.97
C ASN A 173 -20.26 3.16 -6.07
N LEU A 174 -21.30 2.34 -6.30
CA LEU A 174 -22.38 2.65 -7.22
C LEU A 174 -23.75 2.43 -6.56
N PRO A 175 -24.82 3.09 -7.04
CA PRO A 175 -26.18 2.67 -6.76
C PRO A 175 -26.41 1.21 -7.16
N ALA A 176 -27.18 0.46 -6.36
CA ALA A 176 -27.41 -0.98 -6.58
C ALA A 176 -27.98 -1.33 -7.96
N ASN A 177 -28.79 -0.43 -8.55
CA ASN A 177 -29.34 -0.60 -9.90
C ASN A 177 -28.31 -0.37 -11.03
N ARG A 178 -27.05 -0.03 -10.67
CA ARG A 178 -25.92 0.15 -11.59
C ARG A 178 -24.86 -0.93 -11.48
N ILE A 179 -25.15 -2.02 -10.78
CA ILE A 179 -24.19 -3.11 -10.56
C ILE A 179 -23.60 -3.66 -11.87
N GLU A 180 -24.41 -3.84 -12.91
CA GLU A 180 -23.95 -4.38 -14.20
C GLU A 180 -22.96 -3.41 -14.90
N LEU A 181 -23.10 -2.09 -14.69
CA LEU A 181 -22.16 -1.10 -15.20
C LEU A 181 -20.77 -1.31 -14.61
N TRP A 182 -20.68 -1.62 -13.30
CA TRP A 182 -19.40 -1.97 -12.69
C TRP A 182 -18.75 -3.19 -13.36
N PHE A 183 -19.51 -4.29 -13.52
CA PHE A 183 -18.99 -5.49 -14.17
C PHE A 183 -18.50 -5.22 -15.59
N LEU A 184 -19.21 -4.38 -16.33
CA LEU A 184 -18.81 -3.98 -17.68
C LEU A 184 -17.50 -3.19 -17.65
N LEU A 185 -17.43 -2.11 -16.88
CA LEU A 185 -16.28 -1.21 -16.87
C LEU A 185 -15.04 -1.88 -16.31
N GLU A 186 -15.17 -2.55 -15.16
CA GLU A 186 -14.04 -3.18 -14.48
C GLU A 186 -13.47 -4.35 -15.29
N SER A 187 -14.34 -5.18 -15.90
CA SER A 187 -13.87 -6.26 -16.77
C SER A 187 -13.15 -5.75 -18.01
N GLN A 188 -13.57 -4.62 -18.57
CA GLN A 188 -12.91 -4.00 -19.74
C GLN A 188 -11.52 -3.49 -19.39
N ARG A 189 -11.33 -2.91 -18.19
CA ARG A 189 -10.02 -2.51 -17.67
C ARG A 189 -9.01 -3.67 -17.68
N PHE A 190 -9.47 -4.87 -17.31
CA PHE A 190 -8.64 -6.09 -17.27
C PHE A 190 -8.62 -6.87 -18.60
N LEU A 191 -9.53 -6.64 -19.51
CA LEU A 191 -9.59 -7.38 -20.77
C LEU A 191 -8.87 -6.65 -21.91
N ARG A 192 -8.98 -5.33 -21.94
CA ARG A 192 -8.52 -4.49 -23.06
C ARG A 192 -7.90 -3.19 -22.57
N PRO A 193 -6.87 -3.22 -21.72
CA PRO A 193 -6.19 -2.00 -21.30
C PRO A 193 -5.59 -1.31 -22.51
N VAL A 194 -5.69 0.01 -22.55
CA VAL A 194 -5.08 0.85 -23.58
C VAL A 194 -4.16 1.85 -22.88
N PHE A 195 -2.91 1.88 -23.32
CA PHE A 195 -1.87 2.75 -22.73
C PHE A 195 -1.83 4.12 -23.43
N ARG A 196 -3.00 4.73 -23.69
CA ARG A 196 -3.10 6.08 -24.24
C ARG A 196 -2.57 7.12 -23.26
N GLU A 197 -2.02 8.20 -23.77
CA GLU A 197 -1.41 9.25 -22.96
C GLU A 197 -0.28 8.74 -22.01
N PHE A 198 0.34 7.57 -22.30
CA PHE A 198 1.34 6.96 -21.42
C PHE A 198 2.47 7.92 -21.05
N TYR A 199 3.03 8.61 -22.03
CA TYR A 199 4.17 9.50 -21.79
C TYR A 199 3.79 10.77 -21.04
N LYS A 200 2.56 11.23 -21.21
CA LYS A 200 2.01 12.33 -20.41
C LYS A 200 1.78 11.90 -18.96
N GLU A 201 1.22 10.71 -18.74
CA GLU A 201 1.06 10.15 -17.38
C GLU A 201 2.40 9.86 -16.71
N ARG A 202 3.40 9.45 -17.48
CA ARG A 202 4.76 9.31 -16.98
C ARG A 202 5.30 10.62 -16.38
N ASP A 203 5.04 11.74 -17.04
CA ASP A 203 5.41 13.06 -16.51
C ASP A 203 4.60 13.43 -15.27
N VAL A 204 3.31 13.04 -15.20
CA VAL A 204 2.47 13.20 -14.00
C VAL A 204 3.01 12.38 -12.84
N VAL A 205 3.36 11.11 -13.05
CA VAL A 205 3.97 10.24 -12.02
C VAL A 205 5.32 10.79 -11.55
N ALA A 206 6.13 11.32 -12.47
CA ALA A 206 7.40 11.95 -12.12
C ALA A 206 7.20 13.21 -11.25
N GLU A 207 6.19 14.04 -11.57
CA GLU A 207 5.85 15.20 -10.77
C GLU A 207 5.28 14.83 -9.40
N GLU A 208 4.45 13.78 -9.33
CA GLU A 208 3.95 13.25 -8.06
C GLU A 208 5.10 12.75 -7.17
N ARG A 209 6.06 12.01 -7.75
CA ARG A 209 7.27 11.62 -7.03
C ARG A 209 8.02 12.86 -6.52
N ARG A 210 8.20 13.88 -7.36
CA ARG A 210 8.85 15.13 -6.97
C ARG A 210 8.19 15.75 -5.75
N MET A 211 6.85 15.81 -5.74
CA MET A 211 6.08 16.38 -4.62
C MET A 211 6.14 15.50 -3.37
N ARG A 212 5.98 14.19 -3.51
CA ARG A 212 5.87 13.27 -2.36
C ARG A 212 7.21 12.88 -1.74
N VAL A 213 8.29 12.90 -2.53
CA VAL A 213 9.62 12.44 -2.10
C VAL A 213 10.62 13.59 -2.13
N GLU A 214 10.91 14.16 -3.32
CA GLU A 214 12.02 15.09 -3.46
C GLU A 214 11.78 16.43 -2.75
N SER A 215 10.54 16.93 -2.77
CA SER A 215 10.12 18.15 -2.06
C SER A 215 9.59 17.88 -0.64
N SER A 216 9.54 16.62 -0.21
CA SER A 216 9.07 16.21 1.12
C SER A 216 10.25 15.71 1.96
N PRO A 217 10.67 16.43 3.00
CA PRO A 217 11.73 15.97 3.89
C PRO A 217 11.48 14.58 4.47
N GLN A 218 10.24 14.32 4.89
CA GLN A 218 9.84 13.00 5.41
C GLN A 218 9.87 11.92 4.33
N GLY A 219 9.39 12.23 3.11
CA GLY A 219 9.43 11.30 1.99
C GLY A 219 10.87 10.90 1.63
N LYS A 220 11.76 11.89 1.56
CA LYS A 220 13.19 11.67 1.31
C LYS A 220 13.84 10.83 2.42
N LEU A 221 13.54 11.14 3.69
CA LEU A 221 14.09 10.40 4.81
C LEU A 221 13.64 8.93 4.82
N LEU A 222 12.36 8.67 4.53
CA LEU A 222 11.83 7.30 4.47
C LEU A 222 12.40 6.50 3.28
N GLU A 223 12.64 7.14 2.13
CA GLU A 223 13.33 6.53 1.00
C GLU A 223 14.76 6.11 1.39
N GLU A 224 15.51 7.00 2.01
CA GLU A 224 16.87 6.74 2.48
C GLU A 224 16.92 5.69 3.61
N LEU A 225 15.92 5.71 4.51
CA LEU A 225 15.76 4.68 5.54
C LEU A 225 15.61 3.29 4.92
N ASN A 226 14.71 3.14 3.95
CA ASN A 226 14.46 1.87 3.29
C ASN A 226 15.69 1.39 2.53
N ALA A 227 16.35 2.28 1.78
CA ALA A 227 17.59 1.97 1.07
C ALA A 227 18.72 1.53 2.01
N ALA A 228 18.82 2.13 3.20
CA ALA A 228 19.81 1.74 4.22
C ALA A 228 19.40 0.47 4.98
N ALA A 229 18.12 0.30 5.29
CA ALA A 229 17.64 -0.83 6.06
C ALA A 229 17.70 -2.15 5.26
N PHE A 230 17.43 -2.12 3.96
CA PHE A 230 17.42 -3.32 3.11
C PHE A 230 18.60 -3.32 2.14
N ALA A 231 19.47 -4.31 2.25
CA ALA A 231 20.62 -4.45 1.37
C ALA A 231 20.26 -5.15 0.04
N ALA A 232 19.37 -6.14 0.08
CA ALA A 232 19.06 -6.99 -1.06
C ALA A 232 17.57 -7.02 -1.41
N HIS A 233 16.68 -7.09 -0.43
CA HIS A 233 15.25 -7.23 -0.68
C HIS A 233 14.68 -6.00 -1.41
N PRO A 234 13.74 -6.16 -2.36
CA PRO A 234 13.15 -5.04 -3.11
C PRO A 234 12.47 -3.95 -2.26
N TYR A 235 12.15 -4.21 -1.00
CA TYR A 235 11.68 -3.16 -0.06
C TYR A 235 12.65 -2.00 0.13
N ARG A 236 13.90 -2.13 -0.34
CA ARG A 236 14.85 -1.01 -0.40
C ARG A 236 14.48 0.07 -1.42
N ARG A 237 13.61 -0.25 -2.38
CA ARG A 237 13.23 0.64 -3.49
C ARG A 237 12.05 1.53 -3.11
N PRO A 238 11.98 2.76 -3.62
CA PRO A 238 10.84 3.63 -3.38
C PRO A 238 9.57 3.08 -4.05
N GLY A 239 8.44 3.15 -3.37
CA GLY A 239 7.16 2.73 -3.93
C GLY A 239 6.74 3.52 -5.17
N ALA A 240 7.11 4.80 -5.25
CA ALA A 240 6.89 5.64 -6.42
C ALA A 240 7.90 5.40 -7.56
N GLY A 241 8.93 4.57 -7.35
CA GLY A 241 10.03 4.34 -8.30
C GLY A 241 11.14 5.40 -8.24
N TRP A 242 12.31 5.09 -8.80
CA TRP A 242 13.41 6.05 -8.97
C TRP A 242 13.09 7.02 -10.11
N ALA A 243 13.47 8.30 -9.98
CA ALA A 243 13.22 9.31 -11.01
C ALA A 243 13.77 8.92 -12.38
N SER A 244 14.99 8.37 -12.44
CA SER A 244 15.62 7.89 -13.68
C SER A 244 14.87 6.72 -14.31
N ASP A 245 14.36 5.80 -13.49
CA ASP A 245 13.61 4.65 -13.96
C ASP A 245 12.27 5.10 -14.56
N ILE A 246 11.52 5.95 -13.84
CA ILE A 246 10.25 6.51 -14.31
C ILE A 246 10.43 7.19 -15.67
N GLN A 247 11.47 8.02 -15.83
CA GLN A 247 11.78 8.69 -17.10
C GLN A 247 12.07 7.70 -18.25
N SER A 248 12.56 6.50 -17.92
CA SER A 248 12.91 5.45 -18.88
C SER A 248 11.76 4.50 -19.21
N LEU A 249 10.61 4.57 -18.48
CA LEU A 249 9.47 3.68 -18.70
C LEU A 249 8.87 3.88 -20.09
N ARG A 250 8.48 2.76 -20.71
CA ARG A 250 7.85 2.71 -22.01
C ARG A 250 6.57 1.88 -21.99
N VAL A 251 5.73 2.03 -23.00
CA VAL A 251 4.49 1.26 -23.15
C VAL A 251 4.76 -0.26 -23.11
N VAL A 252 5.83 -0.73 -23.72
CA VAL A 252 6.20 -2.16 -23.71
C VAL A 252 6.47 -2.69 -22.30
N ASP A 253 7.03 -1.87 -21.40
CA ASP A 253 7.27 -2.24 -20.01
C ASP A 253 5.93 -2.43 -19.28
N ALA A 254 4.98 -1.50 -19.46
CA ALA A 254 3.65 -1.57 -18.89
C ALA A 254 2.83 -2.75 -19.45
N GLU A 255 2.93 -3.05 -20.75
CA GLU A 255 2.31 -4.24 -21.33
C GLU A 255 2.85 -5.53 -20.75
N GLN A 256 4.17 -5.61 -20.52
CA GLN A 256 4.78 -6.79 -19.93
C GLN A 256 4.37 -6.96 -18.47
N PHE A 257 4.33 -5.86 -17.69
CA PHE A 257 3.87 -5.86 -16.32
C PHE A 257 2.40 -6.33 -16.23
N TYR A 258 1.54 -5.78 -17.08
CA TYR A 258 0.14 -6.21 -17.17
C TYR A 258 0.02 -7.71 -17.46
N LYS A 259 0.69 -8.21 -18.49
CA LYS A 259 0.65 -9.63 -18.89
C LYS A 259 1.13 -10.57 -17.77
N THR A 260 2.03 -10.09 -16.92
CA THR A 260 2.61 -10.89 -15.84
C THR A 260 1.74 -10.89 -14.60
N TYR A 261 1.22 -9.72 -14.18
CA TYR A 261 0.62 -9.54 -12.86
C TYR A 261 -0.90 -9.42 -12.87
N TYR A 262 -1.50 -8.94 -13.98
CA TYR A 262 -2.95 -8.74 -14.09
C TYR A 262 -3.66 -9.98 -14.66
N VAL A 263 -3.26 -11.13 -14.18
CA VAL A 263 -3.89 -12.44 -14.51
C VAL A 263 -5.01 -12.77 -13.51
N PRO A 264 -6.11 -13.40 -13.96
CA PRO A 264 -7.28 -13.63 -13.11
C PRO A 264 -6.96 -14.30 -11.77
N GLY A 265 -6.07 -15.29 -11.74
CA GLY A 265 -5.68 -16.01 -10.52
C GLY A 265 -4.87 -15.15 -9.51
N ASN A 266 -4.45 -13.94 -9.89
CA ASN A 266 -3.75 -12.99 -9.04
C ASN A 266 -4.65 -11.83 -8.57
N ILE A 267 -5.97 -11.92 -8.83
CA ILE A 267 -6.95 -10.85 -8.56
C ILE A 267 -8.06 -11.39 -7.67
N ALA A 268 -8.33 -10.70 -6.57
CA ALA A 268 -9.48 -10.92 -5.72
C ALA A 268 -10.42 -9.70 -5.75
N ILE A 269 -11.71 -9.96 -5.80
CA ILE A 269 -12.74 -8.92 -5.89
C ILE A 269 -13.74 -9.10 -4.73
N ALA A 270 -14.02 -8.01 -4.01
CA ALA A 270 -15.11 -7.95 -3.04
C ALA A 270 -16.23 -7.03 -3.54
N ILE A 271 -17.47 -7.47 -3.33
CA ILE A 271 -18.70 -6.76 -3.66
C ILE A 271 -19.55 -6.74 -2.39
N VAL A 272 -19.75 -5.56 -1.80
CA VAL A 272 -20.42 -5.42 -0.51
C VAL A 272 -21.56 -4.42 -0.61
N GLY A 273 -22.77 -4.80 -0.26
CA GLY A 273 -23.91 -3.89 -0.27
C GLY A 273 -25.24 -4.54 -0.69
N ASP A 274 -26.10 -3.73 -1.30
CA ASP A 274 -27.42 -4.18 -1.80
C ASP A 274 -27.25 -4.96 -3.11
N VAL A 275 -26.87 -6.22 -2.99
CA VAL A 275 -26.51 -7.11 -4.08
C VAL A 275 -27.08 -8.53 -3.87
N ASP A 276 -27.61 -9.12 -4.94
CA ASP A 276 -27.95 -10.54 -4.97
C ASP A 276 -26.72 -11.35 -5.44
N PRO A 277 -26.21 -12.28 -4.62
CA PRO A 277 -25.03 -13.10 -4.98
C PRO A 277 -25.19 -13.94 -6.24
N LYS A 278 -26.40 -14.41 -6.55
CA LYS A 278 -26.66 -15.15 -7.79
C LYS A 278 -26.54 -14.26 -9.01
N GLN A 279 -27.07 -13.03 -8.93
CA GLN A 279 -26.90 -12.03 -9.97
C GLN A 279 -25.43 -11.66 -10.12
N ALA A 280 -24.73 -11.38 -9.01
CA ALA A 280 -23.31 -11.06 -9.02
C ALA A 280 -22.47 -12.16 -9.69
N ARG A 281 -22.74 -13.44 -9.35
CA ARG A 281 -22.06 -14.58 -9.98
C ARG A 281 -22.32 -14.67 -11.48
N ALA A 282 -23.57 -14.53 -11.92
CA ALA A 282 -23.92 -14.55 -13.34
C ALA A 282 -23.25 -13.43 -14.12
N LEU A 283 -23.17 -12.22 -13.53
CA LEU A 283 -22.46 -11.07 -14.11
C LEU A 283 -20.93 -11.30 -14.13
N ALA A 284 -20.36 -11.86 -13.06
CA ALA A 284 -18.96 -12.23 -13.03
C ALA A 284 -18.59 -13.22 -14.13
N GLU A 285 -19.37 -14.29 -14.31
CA GLU A 285 -19.18 -15.27 -15.38
C GLU A 285 -19.32 -14.61 -16.77
N LYS A 286 -20.32 -13.75 -16.97
CA LYS A 286 -20.56 -13.04 -18.24
C LYS A 286 -19.41 -12.11 -18.61
N TYR A 287 -18.90 -11.31 -17.67
CA TYR A 287 -17.96 -10.24 -17.95
C TYR A 287 -16.50 -10.65 -17.72
N PHE A 288 -16.17 -11.24 -16.57
CA PHE A 288 -14.80 -11.62 -16.22
C PHE A 288 -14.43 -13.04 -16.70
N GLY A 289 -15.40 -13.92 -16.95
CA GLY A 289 -15.13 -15.25 -17.53
C GLY A 289 -14.48 -15.21 -18.91
N ARG A 290 -14.46 -14.04 -19.57
CA ARG A 290 -13.79 -13.81 -20.86
C ARG A 290 -12.28 -13.56 -20.73
N LEU A 291 -11.78 -13.27 -19.54
CA LEU A 291 -10.35 -13.11 -19.33
C LEU A 291 -9.65 -14.46 -19.43
N ALA A 292 -8.57 -14.48 -20.20
CA ALA A 292 -7.77 -15.70 -20.36
C ALA A 292 -7.10 -16.09 -19.05
N THR A 293 -7.06 -17.36 -18.75
CA THR A 293 -6.24 -17.91 -17.66
C THR A 293 -4.77 -17.67 -17.98
N GLY A 294 -4.00 -17.19 -17.00
CA GLY A 294 -2.55 -17.01 -17.09
C GLY A 294 -1.81 -17.78 -15.99
N PRO A 295 -0.49 -17.97 -16.12
CA PRO A 295 0.32 -18.47 -15.03
C PRO A 295 0.31 -17.46 -13.88
N LEU A 296 0.40 -17.95 -12.63
CA LEU A 296 0.59 -17.05 -11.49
C LEU A 296 1.91 -16.28 -11.61
N PRO A 297 1.96 -15.03 -11.17
CA PRO A 297 3.18 -14.24 -11.20
C PRO A 297 4.35 -14.90 -10.45
N PRO A 298 5.59 -14.60 -10.82
CA PRO A 298 6.75 -15.04 -10.07
C PRO A 298 6.75 -14.44 -8.66
N LEU A 299 7.26 -15.19 -7.69
CA LEU A 299 7.45 -14.67 -6.33
C LEU A 299 8.78 -13.92 -6.23
N VAL A 300 8.86 -12.96 -5.31
CA VAL A 300 10.13 -12.36 -4.91
C VAL A 300 10.91 -13.37 -4.06
N HIS A 301 12.01 -13.89 -4.61
CA HIS A 301 12.84 -14.89 -3.93
C HIS A 301 14.02 -14.31 -3.17
N THR A 302 14.31 -13.02 -3.37
CA THR A 302 15.43 -12.36 -2.69
C THR A 302 15.16 -12.25 -1.21
N THR A 303 15.95 -12.93 -0.41
CA THR A 303 15.90 -12.85 1.05
C THR A 303 16.86 -11.78 1.54
N GLU A 304 16.38 -10.90 2.42
CA GLU A 304 17.24 -9.90 3.05
C GLU A 304 18.30 -10.59 3.94
N PRO A 305 19.60 -10.33 3.75
CA PRO A 305 20.64 -10.89 4.60
C PRO A 305 20.56 -10.36 6.03
N GLN A 306 21.07 -11.14 6.97
CA GLN A 306 21.19 -10.70 8.36
C GLN A 306 22.09 -9.46 8.42
N GLN A 307 21.70 -8.50 9.24
CA GLN A 307 22.45 -7.27 9.49
C GLN A 307 23.49 -7.54 10.59
N ASP A 308 24.76 -7.18 10.34
CA ASP A 308 25.85 -7.45 11.30
C ASP A 308 26.06 -6.34 12.34
N GLY A 309 25.48 -5.17 12.13
CA GLY A 309 25.62 -4.03 13.04
C GLY A 309 24.57 -2.96 12.79
N PRO A 310 24.46 -1.93 13.63
CA PRO A 310 23.53 -0.83 13.42
C PRO A 310 23.93 -0.04 12.18
N ARG A 311 22.90 0.49 11.50
CA ARG A 311 23.06 1.38 10.34
C ARG A 311 22.53 2.77 10.70
N GLN A 312 23.09 3.80 10.08
CA GLN A 312 22.64 5.17 10.26
C GLN A 312 22.71 5.90 8.93
N VAL A 313 21.71 6.70 8.67
CA VAL A 313 21.64 7.61 7.53
C VAL A 313 21.21 8.99 7.99
N GLN A 314 21.83 10.02 7.40
CA GLN A 314 21.55 11.41 7.70
C GLN A 314 21.19 12.13 6.40
N VAL A 315 20.11 12.90 6.44
CA VAL A 315 19.63 13.68 5.30
C VAL A 315 19.70 15.16 5.65
N GLU A 316 20.35 15.94 4.82
CA GLU A 316 20.33 17.38 4.95
C GLU A 316 18.97 17.93 4.52
N SER A 317 18.31 18.70 5.38
CA SER A 317 17.00 19.26 5.13
C SER A 317 16.84 20.63 5.78
N PRO A 318 16.25 21.62 5.09
CA PRO A 318 15.91 22.91 5.70
C PRO A 318 14.69 22.84 6.63
N ALA A 319 13.99 21.72 6.66
CA ALA A 319 12.78 21.53 7.48
C ALA A 319 13.12 21.27 8.96
N GLN A 320 12.06 21.21 9.78
CA GLN A 320 12.17 20.78 11.17
C GLN A 320 12.72 19.35 11.23
N PRO A 321 13.73 19.09 12.08
CA PRO A 321 14.31 17.75 12.21
C PRO A 321 13.27 16.69 12.54
N PHE A 322 13.46 15.51 11.96
CA PHE A 322 12.62 14.33 12.14
C PHE A 322 13.52 13.10 12.20
N GLU A 323 13.19 12.14 13.06
CA GLU A 323 13.93 10.88 13.13
C GLU A 323 13.03 9.66 13.02
N VAL A 324 13.59 8.58 12.49
CA VAL A 324 12.99 7.24 12.46
C VAL A 324 14.03 6.21 12.92
N ILE A 325 13.68 5.43 13.92
CA ILE A 325 14.46 4.29 14.40
C ILE A 325 13.74 3.03 14.00
N ALA A 326 14.33 2.24 13.12
CA ALA A 326 13.77 1.02 12.57
C ALA A 326 14.46 -0.23 13.11
N TYR A 327 13.69 -1.28 13.33
CA TYR A 327 14.19 -2.60 13.68
C TYR A 327 13.61 -3.64 12.75
N LYS A 328 14.44 -4.54 12.23
CA LYS A 328 13.97 -5.64 11.39
C LYS A 328 13.03 -6.56 12.14
N ARG A 329 11.94 -6.94 11.50
CA ARG A 329 10.95 -7.88 12.00
C ARG A 329 10.58 -8.91 10.91
N PRO A 330 10.01 -10.07 11.27
CA PRO A 330 9.46 -11.02 10.29
C PRO A 330 8.24 -10.44 9.57
N ASP A 331 7.77 -11.17 8.56
CA ASP A 331 6.57 -10.87 7.80
C ASP A 331 5.26 -11.13 8.59
N GLN A 332 4.13 -10.80 7.95
CA GLN A 332 2.78 -10.95 8.52
C GLN A 332 2.35 -12.41 8.79
N TYR A 333 3.09 -13.40 8.30
CA TYR A 333 2.77 -14.83 8.49
C TYR A 333 3.47 -15.41 9.72
N ASP A 334 4.42 -14.69 10.32
CA ASP A 334 5.10 -15.14 11.53
C ASP A 334 4.16 -15.10 12.74
N LYS A 335 4.33 -16.07 13.63
CA LYS A 335 3.55 -16.15 14.87
C LYS A 335 3.71 -14.94 15.80
N ASP A 336 4.80 -14.18 15.64
CA ASP A 336 5.07 -12.98 16.42
C ASP A 336 4.39 -11.72 15.82
N ASP A 337 3.78 -11.79 14.62
CA ASP A 337 3.11 -10.67 13.96
C ASP A 337 2.02 -10.01 14.83
N PRO A 338 1.05 -10.73 15.43
CA PRO A 338 0.05 -10.12 16.31
C PRO A 338 0.66 -9.47 17.57
N VAL A 339 1.85 -9.93 17.97
CA VAL A 339 2.55 -9.34 19.13
C VAL A 339 3.11 -7.97 18.77
N PHE A 340 3.58 -7.75 17.54
CA PHE A 340 4.04 -6.43 17.10
C PHE A 340 2.90 -5.42 17.04
N ASP A 341 1.69 -5.81 16.64
CA ASP A 341 0.51 -4.95 16.68
C ASP A 341 0.19 -4.49 18.11
N VAL A 342 0.27 -5.44 19.07
CA VAL A 342 0.09 -5.12 20.48
C VAL A 342 1.21 -4.21 21.00
N VAL A 343 2.46 -4.47 20.63
CA VAL A 343 3.64 -3.63 20.98
C VAL A 343 3.45 -2.20 20.47
N SER A 344 3.12 -2.03 19.19
CA SER A 344 2.84 -0.72 18.59
C SER A 344 1.70 -0.01 19.34
N SER A 345 0.59 -0.70 19.58
CA SER A 345 -0.56 -0.13 20.26
C SER A 345 -0.30 0.27 21.71
N VAL A 346 0.51 -0.50 22.45
CA VAL A 346 0.92 -0.16 23.83
C VAL A 346 1.85 1.07 23.84
N LEU A 347 2.80 1.10 22.93
CA LEU A 347 3.80 2.17 22.83
C LEU A 347 3.20 3.46 22.26
N ALA A 348 2.42 3.37 21.19
CA ALA A 348 1.98 4.49 20.39
C ALA A 348 0.46 4.60 20.20
N GLY A 349 -0.35 3.85 20.92
CA GLY A 349 -1.81 3.82 20.80
C GLY A 349 -2.51 5.14 21.16
N GLY A 350 -2.17 6.25 20.45
CA GLY A 350 -2.71 7.59 20.63
C GLY A 350 -2.32 8.20 21.99
N ARG A 351 -3.16 9.07 22.55
CA ARG A 351 -2.87 9.80 23.81
C ARG A 351 -2.62 8.91 25.03
N THR A 352 -2.94 7.64 24.95
CA THR A 352 -2.72 6.67 26.03
C THR A 352 -1.43 5.86 25.89
N GLY A 353 -0.76 5.94 24.73
CA GLY A 353 0.52 5.30 24.45
C GLY A 353 1.65 5.84 25.33
N ILE A 354 2.62 4.99 25.60
CA ILE A 354 3.77 5.31 26.47
C ILE A 354 4.58 6.48 25.85
N ILE A 355 4.88 6.39 24.55
CA ILE A 355 5.67 7.37 23.81
C ILE A 355 5.01 8.74 23.88
N TYR A 356 3.71 8.84 23.56
CA TYR A 356 2.98 10.10 23.63
C TYR A 356 3.02 10.70 25.04
N LYS A 357 2.76 9.90 26.06
CA LYS A 357 2.74 10.38 27.44
C LYS A 357 4.11 10.95 27.86
N GLU A 358 5.18 10.25 27.59
CA GLU A 358 6.50 10.64 28.09
C GLU A 358 7.15 11.73 27.23
N MET A 359 7.07 11.64 25.91
CA MET A 359 7.78 12.53 24.99
C MET A 359 7.00 13.80 24.69
N VAL A 360 5.66 13.67 24.48
CA VAL A 360 4.83 14.78 24.02
C VAL A 360 4.14 15.50 25.16
N ARG A 361 3.51 14.75 26.10
CA ARG A 361 2.73 15.35 27.19
C ARG A 361 3.58 15.78 28.38
N ASP A 362 4.44 14.89 28.91
CA ASP A 362 5.10 15.08 30.20
C ASP A 362 6.43 15.84 30.06
N LYS A 363 7.33 15.38 29.18
CA LYS A 363 8.62 16.01 28.96
C LYS A 363 8.60 17.09 27.89
N GLN A 364 7.61 17.10 26.99
CA GLN A 364 7.42 18.09 25.93
C GLN A 364 8.63 18.28 25.01
N ILE A 365 9.46 17.24 24.84
CA ILE A 365 10.65 17.27 23.96
C ILE A 365 10.32 16.89 22.52
N ALA A 366 9.15 16.33 22.28
CA ALA A 366 8.66 16.01 20.94
C ALA A 366 7.32 16.67 20.66
N LEU A 367 7.15 17.22 19.47
CA LEU A 367 5.89 17.72 18.92
C LEU A 367 4.94 16.55 18.62
N ALA A 368 5.50 15.48 18.04
CA ALA A 368 4.85 14.23 17.78
C ALA A 368 5.85 13.08 17.92
N ALA A 369 5.41 11.95 18.42
CA ALA A 369 6.21 10.73 18.48
C ALA A 369 5.31 9.50 18.51
N GLY A 370 5.76 8.40 17.93
CA GLY A 370 4.97 7.18 17.82
C GLY A 370 5.77 5.96 17.39
N ALA A 371 5.04 4.91 17.03
CA ALA A 371 5.60 3.68 16.46
C ALA A 371 4.58 3.04 15.51
N GLU A 372 5.09 2.42 14.44
CA GLU A 372 4.32 1.65 13.46
C GLU A 372 4.84 0.22 13.43
N ALA A 373 3.91 -0.73 13.28
CA ALA A 373 4.25 -2.15 13.39
C ALA A 373 4.91 -2.70 12.13
N ASP A 374 4.62 -2.15 10.95
CA ASP A 374 5.06 -2.64 9.66
C ASP A 374 5.39 -1.48 8.69
N LEU A 375 6.59 -1.50 8.13
CA LEU A 375 7.07 -0.59 7.11
C LEU A 375 8.15 -1.30 6.27
N PRO A 376 8.21 -1.13 4.96
CA PRO A 376 7.33 -0.37 4.08
C PRO A 376 6.15 -1.20 3.55
N GLY A 377 6.08 -2.47 3.86
CA GLY A 377 5.03 -3.42 3.53
C GLY A 377 4.98 -4.55 4.55
N SER A 378 4.06 -5.51 4.42
CA SER A 378 3.84 -6.58 5.40
C SER A 378 4.05 -8.00 4.86
N LYS A 379 3.99 -8.18 3.53
CA LYS A 379 4.07 -9.49 2.86
C LYS A 379 5.40 -10.21 3.05
N TYR A 380 6.48 -9.46 3.22
CA TYR A 380 7.84 -9.95 3.44
C TYR A 380 8.41 -9.43 4.75
N PRO A 381 9.54 -9.99 5.26
CA PRO A 381 10.22 -9.42 6.42
C PRO A 381 10.45 -7.92 6.24
N ASN A 382 10.07 -7.15 7.25
CA ASN A 382 9.93 -5.70 7.17
C ASN A 382 10.51 -5.01 8.42
N LEU A 383 10.03 -3.80 8.74
CA LEU A 383 10.55 -2.98 9.82
C LEU A 383 9.44 -2.66 10.83
N PHE A 384 9.75 -2.75 12.11
CA PHE A 384 9.06 -2.03 13.17
C PHE A 384 9.76 -0.69 13.35
N VAL A 385 9.01 0.41 13.31
CA VAL A 385 9.60 1.76 13.36
C VAL A 385 9.10 2.56 14.54
N PHE A 386 10.01 3.35 15.13
CA PHE A 386 9.73 4.44 16.06
C PHE A 386 10.04 5.74 15.33
N TYR A 387 9.28 6.79 15.60
CA TYR A 387 9.54 8.09 15.03
C TYR A 387 9.33 9.21 16.04
N ALA A 388 10.04 10.32 15.86
CA ALA A 388 9.87 11.52 16.66
C ALA A 388 10.18 12.80 15.88
N PHE A 389 9.42 13.85 16.18
CA PHE A 389 9.62 15.21 15.73
C PHE A 389 10.00 16.05 16.95
N PRO A 390 11.25 16.51 17.09
CA PRO A 390 11.64 17.34 18.23
C PRO A 390 10.82 18.62 18.33
N THR A 391 10.46 19.02 19.55
CA THR A 391 9.89 20.36 19.80
C THR A 391 10.99 21.43 19.62
N LEU A 392 10.59 22.64 19.29
CA LEU A 392 11.52 23.77 19.14
C LEU A 392 12.40 23.93 20.41
N GLY A 393 13.71 23.98 20.23
CA GLY A 393 14.71 24.02 21.31
C GLY A 393 15.19 22.66 21.80
N HIS A 394 14.66 21.57 21.26
CA HIS A 394 15.11 20.19 21.52
C HIS A 394 15.73 19.58 20.25
N THR A 395 16.51 18.53 20.43
CA THR A 395 17.29 17.89 19.37
C THR A 395 16.81 16.46 19.07
N VAL A 396 17.16 15.96 17.89
CA VAL A 396 17.00 14.53 17.51
C VAL A 396 17.68 13.62 18.57
N ALA A 397 18.92 13.97 18.96
CA ALA A 397 19.67 13.17 19.95
C ALA A 397 18.98 13.06 21.33
N GLU A 398 18.29 14.12 21.77
CA GLU A 398 17.48 14.06 23.01
C GLU A 398 16.27 13.13 22.84
N ASN A 399 15.60 13.17 21.69
CA ASN A 399 14.48 12.29 21.38
C ASN A 399 14.94 10.84 21.25
N GLU A 400 16.00 10.57 20.48
CA GLU A 400 16.61 9.25 20.32
C GLU A 400 16.96 8.62 21.68
N LYS A 401 17.63 9.41 22.55
CA LYS A 401 17.99 8.96 23.90
C LYS A 401 16.75 8.54 24.71
N LEU A 402 15.70 9.34 24.68
CA LEU A 402 14.48 9.00 25.43
C LEU A 402 13.74 7.79 24.82
N LEU A 403 13.69 7.68 23.49
CA LEU A 403 13.16 6.48 22.81
C LEU A 403 13.96 5.23 23.23
N ASP A 404 15.28 5.31 23.24
CA ASP A 404 16.14 4.20 23.68
C ASP A 404 15.91 3.84 25.15
N GLU A 405 15.69 4.81 26.04
CA GLU A 405 15.32 4.59 27.44
C GLU A 405 13.96 3.89 27.56
N ILE A 406 12.95 4.31 26.76
CA ILE A 406 11.62 3.68 26.71
C ILE A 406 11.76 2.23 26.22
N ILE A 407 12.46 1.99 25.11
CA ILE A 407 12.69 0.65 24.54
C ILE A 407 13.42 -0.23 25.55
N ALA A 408 14.49 0.25 26.19
CA ALA A 408 15.24 -0.50 27.17
C ALA A 408 14.39 -0.90 28.39
N ARG A 409 13.53 0.00 28.84
CA ARG A 409 12.59 -0.24 29.94
C ARG A 409 11.51 -1.26 29.51
N PHE A 410 10.97 -1.13 28.30
CA PHE A 410 10.01 -2.05 27.72
C PHE A 410 10.54 -3.48 27.56
N LYS A 411 11.84 -3.65 27.28
CA LYS A 411 12.53 -4.94 27.27
C LYS A 411 12.72 -5.55 28.68
N LYS A 412 12.82 -4.73 29.72
CA LYS A 412 13.08 -5.18 31.09
C LYS A 412 11.81 -5.42 31.89
N GLN A 413 10.78 -4.63 31.68
CA GLN A 413 9.54 -4.65 32.45
C GLN A 413 8.41 -5.24 31.62
N LYS A 414 7.55 -6.03 32.24
CA LYS A 414 6.33 -6.50 31.62
C LYS A 414 5.33 -5.35 31.48
N VAL A 415 4.59 -5.37 30.39
CA VAL A 415 3.47 -4.46 30.17
C VAL A 415 2.42 -4.67 31.27
N ASP A 416 1.88 -3.58 31.78
CA ASP A 416 0.79 -3.60 32.75
C ASP A 416 -0.47 -4.29 32.16
N ALA A 417 -1.12 -5.10 32.99
CA ALA A 417 -2.29 -5.87 32.59
C ALA A 417 -3.44 -4.98 32.06
N ASP A 418 -3.65 -3.82 32.69
CA ASP A 418 -4.68 -2.86 32.26
C ASP A 418 -4.33 -2.21 30.92
N ALA A 419 -3.04 -1.94 30.67
CA ALA A 419 -2.59 -1.43 29.36
C ALA A 419 -2.85 -2.47 28.26
N LEU A 420 -2.53 -3.73 28.51
CA LEU A 420 -2.78 -4.82 27.57
C LEU A 420 -4.29 -5.02 27.31
N ALA A 421 -5.12 -5.00 28.35
CA ALA A 421 -6.57 -5.10 28.22
C ALA A 421 -7.17 -3.93 27.40
N ARG A 422 -6.66 -2.70 27.60
CA ARG A 422 -7.08 -1.53 26.81
C ARG A 422 -6.74 -1.68 25.34
N VAL A 423 -5.57 -2.21 25.00
CA VAL A 423 -5.17 -2.45 23.60
C VAL A 423 -6.14 -3.44 22.95
N LYS A 424 -6.36 -4.60 23.57
CA LYS A 424 -7.28 -5.62 23.07
C LYS A 424 -8.70 -5.06 22.82
N THR A 425 -9.20 -4.26 23.77
CA THR A 425 -10.50 -3.59 23.62
C THR A 425 -10.52 -2.59 22.47
N LYS A 426 -9.44 -1.80 22.30
CA LYS A 426 -9.35 -0.82 21.18
C LYS A 426 -9.28 -1.52 19.82
N THR A 427 -8.52 -2.59 19.69
CA THR A 427 -8.40 -3.36 18.44
C THR A 427 -9.75 -3.96 18.06
N ARG A 428 -10.46 -4.54 19.03
CA ARG A 428 -11.83 -5.05 18.81
C ARG A 428 -12.79 -3.94 18.35
N ALA A 429 -12.77 -2.80 19.02
CA ALA A 429 -13.61 -1.66 18.66
C ALA A 429 -13.24 -1.07 17.28
N ALA A 430 -11.99 -1.13 16.89
CA ALA A 430 -11.56 -0.71 15.55
C ALA A 430 -12.10 -1.64 14.47
N LEU A 431 -12.05 -2.96 14.68
CA LEU A 431 -12.65 -3.94 13.77
C LEU A 431 -14.16 -3.70 13.63
N ILE A 432 -14.88 -3.55 14.73
CA ILE A 432 -16.35 -3.30 14.71
C ILE A 432 -16.66 -2.09 13.84
N ARG A 433 -15.91 -0.99 13.97
CA ARG A 433 -16.10 0.21 13.13
C ARG A 433 -15.86 -0.05 11.64
N ARG A 434 -14.86 -0.89 11.29
CA ARG A 434 -14.64 -1.31 9.89
C ARG A 434 -15.83 -2.10 9.34
N LEU A 435 -16.47 -2.92 10.18
CA LEU A 435 -17.66 -3.69 9.78
C LEU A 435 -18.88 -2.82 9.47
N ASP A 436 -18.92 -1.55 9.87
CA ASP A 436 -20.06 -0.64 9.58
C ASP A 436 -20.00 -0.08 8.14
N SER A 437 -18.82 0.09 7.56
CA SER A 437 -18.61 0.62 6.21
C SER A 437 -18.59 -0.49 5.16
N ASN A 438 -19.35 -0.33 4.07
CA ASN A 438 -19.28 -1.28 2.94
C ASN A 438 -17.90 -1.25 2.27
N SER A 439 -17.32 -0.05 2.09
CA SER A 439 -16.01 0.10 1.44
C SER A 439 -14.90 -0.52 2.27
N ASP A 440 -14.86 -0.25 3.61
CA ASP A 440 -13.84 -0.80 4.49
C ASP A 440 -13.94 -2.32 4.61
N LEU A 441 -15.18 -2.85 4.56
CA LEU A 441 -15.42 -4.29 4.50
C LEU A 441 -14.91 -4.90 3.20
N ALA A 442 -15.23 -4.30 2.05
CA ALA A 442 -14.80 -4.80 0.75
C ALA A 442 -13.26 -4.85 0.69
N GLN A 443 -12.59 -3.81 1.14
CA GLN A 443 -11.14 -3.76 1.25
C GLN A 443 -10.61 -4.86 2.18
N SER A 444 -11.10 -4.93 3.42
CA SER A 444 -10.63 -5.91 4.41
C SER A 444 -10.83 -7.35 3.94
N LEU A 445 -11.98 -7.68 3.34
CA LEU A 445 -12.24 -9.02 2.83
C LEU A 445 -11.24 -9.44 1.76
N THR A 446 -10.90 -8.56 0.81
CA THR A 446 -9.89 -8.85 -0.22
C THR A 446 -8.49 -8.93 0.35
N GLU A 447 -8.08 -8.00 1.25
CA GLU A 447 -6.78 -7.99 1.90
C GLU A 447 -6.52 -9.30 2.66
N TYR A 448 -7.45 -9.69 3.54
CA TYR A 448 -7.30 -10.92 4.32
C TYR A 448 -7.37 -12.17 3.46
N TYR A 449 -8.22 -12.19 2.43
CA TYR A 449 -8.25 -13.31 1.49
C TYR A 449 -6.93 -13.46 0.74
N VAL A 450 -6.40 -12.38 0.17
CA VAL A 450 -5.14 -12.46 -0.59
C VAL A 450 -3.96 -12.79 0.32
N ALA A 451 -3.91 -12.21 1.53
CA ALA A 451 -2.84 -12.47 2.48
C ALA A 451 -2.86 -13.91 3.01
N TYR A 452 -4.02 -14.45 3.38
CA TYR A 452 -4.10 -15.71 4.15
C TYR A 452 -4.85 -16.83 3.42
N GLY A 453 -5.41 -16.58 2.24
CA GLY A 453 -6.26 -17.54 1.54
C GLY A 453 -7.66 -17.70 2.14
N ASP A 454 -7.98 -16.92 3.19
CA ASP A 454 -9.26 -16.98 3.89
C ASP A 454 -9.60 -15.62 4.51
N TRP A 455 -10.67 -14.99 4.03
CA TRP A 455 -11.16 -13.73 4.54
C TRP A 455 -11.60 -13.79 6.01
N ARG A 456 -11.93 -14.99 6.55
CA ARG A 456 -12.33 -15.19 7.95
C ARG A 456 -11.23 -14.81 8.93
N LYS A 457 -10.00 -14.77 8.45
CA LYS A 457 -8.86 -14.28 9.22
C LYS A 457 -9.06 -12.84 9.73
N LEU A 458 -9.86 -12.03 9.04
CA LEU A 458 -10.31 -10.71 9.52
C LEU A 458 -10.90 -10.78 10.95
N PHE A 459 -11.63 -11.83 11.28
CA PHE A 459 -12.24 -12.03 12.59
C PHE A 459 -11.33 -12.81 13.53
N THR A 460 -10.73 -13.88 13.06
CA THR A 460 -9.91 -14.77 13.88
C THR A 460 -8.56 -14.14 14.27
N SER A 461 -8.10 -13.08 13.56
CA SER A 461 -6.95 -12.28 13.99
C SER A 461 -7.15 -11.62 15.36
N LEU A 462 -8.39 -11.31 15.75
CA LEU A 462 -8.69 -10.83 17.09
C LEU A 462 -8.39 -11.88 18.16
N ASP A 463 -8.66 -13.16 17.87
CA ASP A 463 -8.36 -14.26 18.80
C ASP A 463 -6.84 -14.40 18.98
N ASP A 464 -6.06 -14.12 17.93
CA ASP A 464 -4.60 -14.14 18.02
C ASP A 464 -4.08 -12.97 18.88
N ILE A 465 -4.64 -11.77 18.73
CA ILE A 465 -4.34 -10.62 19.58
C ILE A 465 -4.78 -10.88 21.04
N ASP A 466 -5.94 -11.52 21.25
CA ASP A 466 -6.43 -11.85 22.59
C ASP A 466 -5.53 -12.85 23.34
N LYS A 467 -4.84 -13.72 22.60
CA LYS A 467 -3.85 -14.67 23.17
C LYS A 467 -2.53 -14.01 23.57
N VAL A 468 -2.21 -12.83 23.03
CA VAL A 468 -0.95 -12.13 23.34
C VAL A 468 -0.86 -11.84 24.84
N THR A 469 0.25 -12.24 25.45
CA THR A 469 0.53 -12.04 26.86
C THR A 469 1.58 -10.95 27.07
N ALA A 470 1.71 -10.45 28.30
CA ALA A 470 2.79 -9.53 28.67
C ALA A 470 4.19 -10.17 28.52
N ASP A 471 4.28 -11.50 28.66
CA ASP A 471 5.51 -12.24 28.41
C ASP A 471 5.87 -12.28 26.93
N ASP A 472 4.90 -12.45 26.04
CA ASP A 472 5.12 -12.39 24.59
C ASP A 472 5.60 -11.01 24.15
N VAL A 473 4.98 -9.95 24.63
CA VAL A 473 5.39 -8.57 24.38
C VAL A 473 6.85 -8.34 24.78
N GLN A 474 7.23 -8.77 26.01
CA GLN A 474 8.59 -8.63 26.46
C GLN A 474 9.58 -9.50 25.67
N ARG A 475 9.21 -10.73 25.33
CA ARG A 475 10.00 -11.66 24.51
C ARG A 475 10.29 -11.07 23.13
N VAL A 476 9.26 -10.57 22.45
CA VAL A 476 9.39 -9.95 21.12
C VAL A 476 10.28 -8.71 21.19
N ALA A 477 10.06 -7.82 22.17
CA ALA A 477 10.90 -6.64 22.34
C ALA A 477 12.39 -7.02 22.57
N ARG A 478 12.67 -8.06 23.35
CA ARG A 478 14.05 -8.54 23.57
C ARG A 478 14.68 -9.18 22.35
N LYS A 479 13.89 -9.91 21.56
CA LYS A 479 14.35 -10.66 20.40
C LYS A 479 14.68 -9.75 19.23
N TYR A 480 13.84 -8.74 18.97
CA TYR A 480 13.90 -7.98 17.73
C TYR A 480 14.47 -6.57 17.88
N PHE A 481 14.28 -5.89 19.01
CA PHE A 481 14.84 -4.54 19.21
C PHE A 481 16.30 -4.62 19.68
N VAL A 482 17.16 -5.08 18.78
CA VAL A 482 18.59 -5.32 19.04
C VAL A 482 19.46 -4.54 18.06
N ASN A 483 20.71 -4.23 18.45
CA ASN A 483 21.58 -3.36 17.68
C ASN A 483 21.85 -3.88 16.24
N ASN A 484 22.00 -5.18 16.07
CA ASN A 484 22.24 -5.77 14.75
C ASN A 484 20.99 -5.89 13.86
N SER A 485 19.86 -5.32 14.27
CA SER A 485 18.67 -5.16 13.44
C SER A 485 18.23 -3.70 13.31
N ARG A 486 19.00 -2.77 13.94
CA ARG A 486 18.67 -1.35 14.06
C ARG A 486 19.18 -0.54 12.86
N THR A 487 18.32 0.31 12.31
CA THR A 487 18.67 1.36 11.36
C THR A 487 18.07 2.67 11.84
N VAL A 488 18.86 3.73 11.90
CA VAL A 488 18.41 5.07 12.30
C VAL A 488 18.53 6.00 11.10
N ALA A 489 17.47 6.73 10.81
CA ALA A 489 17.46 7.78 9.82
C ALA A 489 16.99 9.09 10.47
N PHE A 490 17.66 10.18 10.22
CA PHE A 490 17.20 11.50 10.65
C PHE A 490 17.64 12.59 9.68
N ASP A 491 16.86 13.64 9.61
CA ASP A 491 17.23 14.84 8.92
C ASP A 491 17.84 15.88 9.90
N PHE A 492 18.72 16.70 9.37
CA PHE A 492 19.39 17.74 10.14
C PHE A 492 19.48 19.05 9.34
N GLN A 493 19.46 20.15 10.05
CA GLN A 493 19.71 21.46 9.44
C GLN A 493 21.21 21.74 9.46
N PRO A 494 21.84 22.03 8.31
CA PRO A 494 23.23 22.44 8.30
C PRO A 494 23.41 23.76 9.06
N PRO A 495 24.59 24.01 9.65
CA PRO A 495 24.88 25.28 10.27
C PRO A 495 24.70 26.45 9.27
N ALA A 496 24.12 27.56 9.74
CA ALA A 496 23.88 28.72 8.89
C ALA A 496 25.22 29.23 8.32
N GLY A 497 25.45 28.99 7.03
CA GLY A 497 26.68 29.40 6.31
C GLY A 497 27.30 28.32 5.40
N GLU A 498 26.92 27.06 5.52
CA GLU A 498 27.45 25.94 4.68
C GLU A 498 26.55 25.51 3.53
N SER A 499 25.32 26.01 3.43
CA SER A 499 24.27 25.53 2.50
C SER A 499 24.34 26.05 1.06
N ALA A 500 25.50 26.44 0.52
CA ALA A 500 25.57 27.13 -0.78
C ALA A 500 26.69 26.70 -1.74
N GLN A 501 27.22 25.50 -1.71
CA GLN A 501 28.31 25.13 -2.65
C GLN A 501 28.14 23.80 -3.42
N SER A 502 26.97 23.17 -3.47
CA SER A 502 26.83 21.92 -4.25
C SER A 502 25.79 21.97 -5.38
N GLY A 503 25.54 23.12 -5.95
CA GLY A 503 24.49 23.31 -6.98
C GLY A 503 24.99 23.85 -8.31
N ASP A 504 26.24 23.55 -8.75
CA ASP A 504 26.63 23.91 -10.12
C ASP A 504 27.87 23.11 -10.60
N SER A 505 27.71 21.83 -10.83
CA SER A 505 28.58 21.06 -11.73
C SER A 505 28.07 19.61 -11.86
N ARG A 506 27.13 19.39 -12.80
CA ARG A 506 27.20 18.23 -13.73
C ARG A 506 25.98 18.19 -14.64
#